data_11a918df3d06e759b1b433f5be317581
#
_entry.id   11a918df3d06e759b1b433f5be317581
#
_cell.length_a   1.000
_cell.length_b   1.000
_cell.length_c   1.000
_cell.angle_alpha   90.00
_cell.angle_beta   90.00
_cell.angle_gamma   90.00
#
_symmetry.space_group_name_H-M   'P 1'
#
loop_
_entity.id
_entity.type
_entity.pdbx_description
1 polymer ?
#
loop_
_entity_poly.entity_id
_entity_poly.type
_entity_poly.pdbx_seq_one_letter_code
_entity_poly.pdbx_strand_id
1 'polypeptide(L)'
;NGDYIFQIDADEIPNKELIDNLPQILEMNSVDVILVPRVNLVDGLTDEYIKKWNWNVDDKGRVNWPDPQWRVYKKSESIRWINKVHEKLEGYDTISNLPWVEELSLFHHKDIDKQIKQNDYYDTLV
;
A
#
# COMPACT_ATOMS: atom_id res chain seq x y z
N ASN A 1 16.32 -11.42 2.78
CA ASN A 1 17.33 -12.00 1.94
C ASN A 1 17.26 -11.37 0.55
N GLY A 2 18.21 -11.72 -0.34
CA GLY A 2 18.38 -11.06 -1.64
C GLY A 2 17.41 -11.46 -2.73
N ASP A 3 16.45 -12.35 -2.47
CA ASP A 3 15.53 -12.87 -3.49
C ASP A 3 14.28 -12.03 -3.66
N TYR A 4 13.92 -11.24 -2.66
CA TYR A 4 12.72 -10.39 -2.66
C TYR A 4 13.06 -8.98 -2.25
N ILE A 5 12.26 -8.04 -2.76
CA ILE A 5 12.33 -6.63 -2.41
C ILE A 5 11.06 -6.27 -1.65
N PHE A 6 11.21 -5.63 -0.50
CA PHE A 6 10.10 -5.03 0.23
C PHE A 6 10.25 -3.52 0.14
N GLN A 7 9.45 -2.91 -0.73
CA GLN A 7 9.50 -1.47 -0.99
C GLN A 7 8.48 -0.73 -0.14
N ILE A 8 8.93 0.27 0.60
CA ILE A 8 8.08 1.08 1.48
C ILE A 8 8.26 2.54 1.11
N ASP A 9 7.16 3.29 1.01
CA ASP A 9 7.22 4.74 0.82
C ASP A 9 7.67 5.42 2.10
N ALA A 10 8.24 6.62 1.98
CA ALA A 10 8.83 7.34 3.11
C ALA A 10 7.83 7.63 4.24
N ASP A 11 6.54 7.74 3.91
CA ASP A 11 5.48 8.03 4.86
C ASP A 11 4.68 6.79 5.29
N GLU A 12 5.18 5.60 4.96
CA GLU A 12 4.58 4.33 5.39
C GLU A 12 5.40 3.69 6.49
N ILE A 13 4.73 3.13 7.49
CA ILE A 13 5.38 2.41 8.60
C ILE A 13 4.81 0.99 8.64
N PRO A 14 5.63 -0.04 8.42
CA PRO A 14 5.15 -1.41 8.51
C PRO A 14 4.88 -1.80 9.96
N ASN A 15 3.84 -2.60 10.17
CA ASN A 15 3.58 -3.17 11.49
C ASN A 15 4.73 -4.11 11.86
N LYS A 16 5.09 -4.14 13.13
CA LYS A 16 6.18 -4.98 13.61
C LYS A 16 5.93 -6.46 13.29
N GLU A 17 4.70 -6.91 13.42
CA GLU A 17 4.36 -8.30 13.14
C GLU A 17 4.52 -8.63 11.65
N LEU A 18 4.27 -7.66 10.77
CA LEU A 18 4.54 -7.84 9.35
C LEU A 18 6.04 -8.07 9.11
N ILE A 19 6.89 -7.23 9.71
CA ILE A 19 8.35 -7.36 9.56
C ILE A 19 8.83 -8.70 10.12
N ASP A 20 8.35 -9.07 11.30
CA ASP A 20 8.81 -10.27 11.99
C ASP A 20 8.41 -11.56 11.24
N ASN A 21 7.26 -11.54 10.58
CA ASN A 21 6.71 -12.74 9.92
C ASN A 21 7.00 -12.80 8.43
N LEU A 22 7.44 -11.70 7.81
CA LEU A 22 7.64 -11.65 6.36
C LEU A 22 8.62 -12.71 5.84
N PRO A 23 9.79 -12.95 6.46
CA PRO A 23 10.69 -14.00 5.97
C PRO A 23 10.04 -15.38 5.91
N GLN A 24 9.26 -15.74 6.94
CA GLN A 24 8.56 -17.01 6.98
C GLN A 24 7.46 -17.09 5.92
N ILE A 25 6.73 -15.99 5.73
CA ILE A 25 5.70 -15.90 4.68
C ILE A 25 6.32 -16.15 3.31
N LEU A 26 7.48 -15.55 3.03
CA LEU A 26 8.16 -15.73 1.76
C LEU A 26 8.69 -17.15 1.55
N GLU A 27 9.09 -17.83 2.62
CA GLU A 27 9.50 -19.24 2.53
C GLU A 27 8.33 -20.15 2.19
N MET A 28 7.13 -19.84 2.68
CA MET A 28 5.93 -20.65 2.49
C MET A 28 5.21 -20.36 1.18
N ASN A 29 5.47 -19.23 0.53
CA ASN A 29 4.75 -18.77 -0.65
C ASN A 29 5.72 -18.39 -1.75
N SER A 30 5.87 -19.24 -2.76
CA SER A 30 6.78 -19.01 -3.90
C SER A 30 6.11 -18.21 -4.99
N VAL A 31 5.53 -17.05 -4.64
CA VAL A 31 4.88 -16.17 -5.61
C VAL A 31 5.79 -15.00 -5.99
N ASP A 32 5.53 -14.43 -7.15
CA ASP A 32 6.36 -13.32 -7.66
C ASP A 32 6.06 -11.99 -6.96
N VAL A 33 4.79 -11.77 -6.61
CA VAL A 33 4.34 -10.50 -6.00
C VAL A 33 3.38 -10.81 -4.86
N ILE A 34 3.51 -10.07 -3.76
CA ILE A 34 2.56 -10.14 -2.64
C ILE A 34 2.03 -8.73 -2.40
N LEU A 35 0.72 -8.58 -2.42
CA LEU A 35 0.04 -7.34 -2.06
C LEU A 35 -0.08 -7.24 -0.55
N VAL A 36 0.24 -6.08 -0.01
CA VAL A 36 0.23 -5.80 1.43
C VAL A 36 -0.89 -4.80 1.73
N PRO A 37 -1.80 -5.08 2.66
CA PRO A 37 -2.84 -4.13 3.00
C PRO A 37 -2.26 -2.88 3.68
N ARG A 38 -2.95 -1.77 3.54
CA ARG A 38 -2.49 -0.49 4.09
C ARG A 38 -3.60 0.19 4.88
N VAL A 39 -3.29 0.59 6.11
CA VAL A 39 -4.19 1.37 6.95
C VAL A 39 -3.91 2.86 6.69
N ASN A 40 -4.84 3.53 6.04
CA ASN A 40 -4.74 4.96 5.75
C ASN A 40 -5.55 5.74 6.78
N LEU A 41 -4.87 6.63 7.50
CA LEU A 41 -5.49 7.51 8.48
C LEU A 41 -5.19 8.95 8.10
N VAL A 42 -6.23 9.79 8.04
CA VAL A 42 -6.08 11.19 7.63
C VAL A 42 -6.63 12.09 8.74
N ASP A 43 -5.76 12.86 9.40
CA ASP A 43 -6.15 13.80 10.44
C ASP A 43 -6.91 14.98 9.83
N GLY A 44 -8.00 15.38 10.47
CA GLY A 44 -8.80 16.50 10.00
C GLY A 44 -9.77 16.17 8.87
N LEU A 45 -9.93 14.88 8.55
CA LEU A 45 -10.85 14.45 7.51
C LEU A 45 -12.29 14.76 7.90
N THR A 46 -13.06 15.36 6.98
CA THR A 46 -14.46 15.71 7.17
C THR A 46 -15.34 14.97 6.17
N ASP A 47 -16.65 14.92 6.45
CA ASP A 47 -17.63 14.31 5.54
C ASP A 47 -17.61 14.98 4.15
N GLU A 48 -17.35 16.29 4.11
CA GLU A 48 -17.24 17.04 2.86
C GLU A 48 -16.13 16.50 1.97
N TYR A 49 -14.93 16.26 2.52
CA TYR A 49 -13.81 15.71 1.77
C TYR A 49 -14.04 14.26 1.38
N ILE A 50 -14.67 13.47 2.26
CA ILE A 50 -15.01 12.07 1.96
C ILE A 50 -15.89 12.01 0.71
N LYS A 51 -16.89 12.88 0.62
CA LYS A 51 -17.77 12.96 -0.55
C LYS A 51 -17.03 13.48 -1.79
N LYS A 52 -16.23 14.54 -1.62
CA LYS A 52 -15.50 15.16 -2.72
C LYS A 52 -14.57 14.18 -3.42
N TRP A 53 -13.88 13.34 -2.65
CA TRP A 53 -12.93 12.38 -3.19
C TRP A 53 -13.52 10.98 -3.37
N ASN A 54 -14.78 10.81 -3.03
CA ASN A 54 -15.48 9.53 -3.15
C ASN A 54 -14.76 8.39 -2.40
N TRP A 55 -14.34 8.67 -1.17
CA TRP A 55 -13.64 7.71 -0.33
C TRP A 55 -14.59 6.87 0.50
N ASN A 56 -14.17 5.64 0.81
CA ASN A 56 -14.83 4.79 1.79
C ASN A 56 -14.05 4.88 3.09
N VAL A 57 -14.74 5.19 4.18
CA VAL A 57 -14.14 5.25 5.52
C VAL A 57 -14.94 4.33 6.43
N ASP A 58 -14.24 3.39 7.08
CA ASP A 58 -14.89 2.44 7.97
C ASP A 58 -15.07 3.03 9.38
N ASP A 59 -15.67 2.24 10.29
CA ASP A 59 -15.95 2.67 11.66
C ASP A 59 -14.70 2.86 12.52
N LYS A 60 -13.53 2.40 12.05
CA LYS A 60 -12.24 2.65 12.69
C LYS A 60 -11.51 3.85 12.09
N GLY A 61 -12.12 4.55 11.13
CA GLY A 61 -11.53 5.70 10.47
C GLY A 61 -10.53 5.36 9.37
N ARG A 62 -10.45 4.11 8.95
CA ARG A 62 -9.52 3.70 7.88
C ARG A 62 -10.10 4.05 6.52
N VAL A 63 -9.29 4.74 5.71
CA VAL A 63 -9.69 5.19 4.37
C VAL A 63 -9.42 4.08 3.35
N ASN A 64 -10.46 3.66 2.66
CA ASN A 64 -10.38 2.67 1.58
C ASN A 64 -9.74 1.33 2.01
N TRP A 65 -9.91 0.94 3.27
CA TRP A 65 -9.38 -0.34 3.77
C TRP A 65 -9.97 -1.51 2.96
N PRO A 66 -9.20 -2.49 2.54
CA PRO A 66 -7.79 -2.77 2.91
C PRO A 66 -6.72 -2.12 2.04
N ASP A 67 -7.06 -1.40 1.00
CA ASP A 67 -6.16 -0.65 0.13
C ASP A 67 -4.85 -1.41 -0.17
N PRO A 68 -4.91 -2.59 -0.81
CA PRO A 68 -3.72 -3.42 -1.00
C PRO A 68 -2.69 -2.74 -1.91
N GLN A 69 -1.42 -2.87 -1.52
CA GLN A 69 -0.31 -2.20 -2.18
C GLN A 69 0.70 -3.21 -2.72
N TRP A 70 1.28 -2.90 -3.87
CA TRP A 70 2.34 -3.66 -4.50
C TRP A 70 3.65 -3.38 -3.77
N ARG A 71 3.96 -4.11 -2.70
CA ARG A 71 5.11 -3.78 -1.84
C ARG A 71 6.14 -4.87 -1.72
N VAL A 72 5.79 -6.13 -1.99
CA VAL A 72 6.72 -7.25 -1.93
C VAL A 72 6.78 -7.89 -3.30
N TYR A 73 7.97 -8.01 -3.87
CA TYR A 73 8.12 -8.61 -5.18
C TYR A 73 9.49 -9.27 -5.33
N LYS A 74 9.51 -10.30 -6.17
CA LYS A 74 10.72 -11.05 -6.47
C LYS A 74 11.71 -10.16 -7.21
N LYS A 75 12.99 -10.27 -6.85
CA LYS A 75 14.06 -9.55 -7.54
C LYS A 75 14.28 -10.18 -8.90
N SER A 76 13.77 -9.54 -9.95
CA SER A 76 13.80 -10.03 -11.31
C SER A 76 13.83 -8.87 -12.29
N GLU A 77 14.57 -9.03 -13.40
CA GLU A 77 14.63 -8.01 -14.45
C GLU A 77 13.30 -7.84 -15.17
N SER A 78 12.45 -8.85 -15.19
CA SER A 78 11.15 -8.78 -15.85
C SER A 78 10.09 -8.06 -15.04
N ILE A 79 10.23 -7.98 -13.70
CA ILE A 79 9.28 -7.33 -12.82
C ILE A 79 9.69 -5.87 -12.66
N ARG A 80 8.82 -4.96 -13.07
CA ARG A 80 9.12 -3.52 -13.05
C ARG A 80 7.87 -2.70 -12.81
N TRP A 81 8.08 -1.48 -12.31
CA TRP A 81 7.02 -0.51 -12.08
C TRP A 81 6.60 0.17 -13.37
N ILE A 82 5.30 0.40 -13.52
CA ILE A 82 4.71 1.14 -14.63
C ILE A 82 3.78 2.22 -14.09
N ASN A 83 3.52 3.25 -14.92
CA ASN A 83 2.67 4.40 -14.63
C ASN A 83 3.32 5.41 -13.68
N LYS A 84 3.05 6.70 -13.90
CA LYS A 84 3.55 7.80 -13.06
C LYS A 84 2.67 8.03 -11.84
N VAL A 85 1.38 7.79 -11.99
CA VAL A 85 0.36 7.92 -10.95
C VAL A 85 -0.32 6.56 -10.85
N HIS A 86 -0.62 6.11 -9.64
CA HIS A 86 -1.16 4.77 -9.40
C HIS A 86 -0.22 3.68 -9.94
N GLU A 87 1.03 3.72 -9.46
CA GLU A 87 2.07 2.79 -9.92
C GLU A 87 1.68 1.33 -9.68
N LYS A 88 1.97 0.50 -10.68
CA LYS A 88 1.71 -0.94 -10.64
C LYS A 88 2.96 -1.69 -11.07
N LEU A 89 3.08 -2.94 -10.61
CA LEU A 89 4.11 -3.85 -11.09
C LEU A 89 3.61 -4.62 -12.31
N GLU A 90 4.52 -4.89 -13.24
CA GLU A 90 4.26 -5.79 -14.37
C GLU A 90 5.41 -6.77 -14.54
N GLY A 91 5.23 -7.78 -15.40
CA GLY A 91 6.25 -8.78 -15.68
C GLY A 91 6.28 -9.92 -14.68
N TYR A 92 5.28 -10.02 -13.81
CA TYR A 92 5.13 -11.13 -12.88
C TYR A 92 4.17 -12.20 -13.43
N ASP A 93 4.37 -13.45 -13.02
CA ASP A 93 3.48 -14.56 -13.40
C ASP A 93 2.50 -14.92 -12.28
N THR A 94 2.92 -14.80 -11.02
CA THR A 94 2.10 -15.18 -9.86
C THR A 94 1.98 -14.05 -8.86
N ILE A 95 0.82 -13.93 -8.25
CA ILE A 95 0.52 -12.87 -7.29
C ILE A 95 -0.33 -13.43 -6.15
N SER A 96 -0.11 -12.93 -4.95
CA SER A 96 -0.89 -13.29 -3.77
C SER A 96 -1.15 -12.05 -2.92
N ASN A 97 -2.07 -12.18 -1.97
CA ASN A 97 -2.38 -11.14 -0.98
C ASN A 97 -2.05 -11.65 0.41
N LEU A 98 -1.52 -10.78 1.27
CA LEU A 98 -1.51 -11.07 2.70
C LEU A 98 -2.95 -10.99 3.24
N PRO A 99 -3.26 -11.70 4.34
CA PRO A 99 -4.55 -11.53 5.00
C PRO A 99 -4.80 -10.06 5.33
N TRP A 100 -6.04 -9.61 5.16
CA TRP A 100 -6.40 -8.20 5.39
C TRP A 100 -6.62 -7.95 6.88
N VAL A 101 -5.54 -7.95 7.62
CA VAL A 101 -5.51 -7.69 9.07
C VAL A 101 -4.47 -6.61 9.37
N GLU A 102 -4.73 -5.79 10.39
CA GLU A 102 -3.83 -4.69 10.73
C GLU A 102 -2.43 -5.17 11.13
N GLU A 103 -2.31 -6.35 11.74
CA GLU A 103 -1.03 -6.92 12.16
C GLU A 103 -0.06 -7.11 11.00
N LEU A 104 -0.58 -7.34 9.80
CA LEU A 104 0.23 -7.55 8.59
C LEU A 104 0.10 -6.38 7.61
N SER A 105 -0.11 -5.18 8.12
CA SER A 105 -0.37 -4.00 7.30
C SER A 105 0.74 -2.97 7.38
N LEU A 106 0.75 -2.08 6.38
CA LEU A 106 1.47 -0.81 6.43
C LEU A 106 0.58 0.24 7.07
N PHE A 107 1.15 1.17 7.82
CA PHE A 107 0.42 2.31 8.36
C PHE A 107 0.82 3.56 7.62
N HIS A 108 -0.16 4.32 7.17
CA HIS A 108 0.02 5.53 6.37
C HIS A 108 -0.82 6.64 6.97
N HIS A 109 -0.18 7.55 7.71
CA HIS A 109 -0.84 8.60 8.46
C HIS A 109 -0.52 9.96 7.86
N LYS A 110 -1.55 10.73 7.47
CA LYS A 110 -1.41 12.06 6.88
C LYS A 110 -2.33 13.05 7.56
N ASP A 111 -2.01 14.34 7.46
CA ASP A 111 -2.98 15.38 7.77
C ASP A 111 -3.76 15.76 6.50
N ILE A 112 -4.90 16.45 6.70
CA ILE A 112 -5.79 16.79 5.59
C ILE A 112 -5.16 17.77 4.60
N ASP A 113 -4.35 18.71 5.09
CA ASP A 113 -3.71 19.69 4.22
C ASP A 113 -2.72 19.05 3.26
N LYS A 114 -1.97 18.09 3.75
CA LYS A 114 -1.02 17.33 2.94
C LYS A 114 -1.76 16.51 1.88
N GLN A 115 -2.89 15.92 2.25
CA GLN A 115 -3.69 15.13 1.32
C GLN A 115 -4.31 16.00 0.23
N ILE A 116 -4.77 17.20 0.57
CA ILE A 116 -5.31 18.16 -0.41
C ILE A 116 -4.24 18.50 -1.44
N LYS A 117 -3.04 18.81 -1.01
CA LYS A 117 -1.93 19.15 -1.92
C LYS A 117 -1.59 17.97 -2.83
N GLN A 118 -1.58 16.76 -2.30
CA GLN A 118 -1.26 15.56 -3.06
C GLN A 118 -2.32 15.29 -4.14
N ASN A 119 -3.60 15.42 -3.80
CA ASN A 119 -4.68 15.20 -4.75
C ASN A 119 -4.68 16.23 -5.87
N ASP A 120 -4.40 17.50 -5.54
CA ASP A 120 -4.27 18.56 -6.53
C ASP A 120 -3.10 18.29 -7.48
N TYR A 121 -1.98 17.82 -6.95
CA TYR A 121 -0.81 17.47 -7.75
C TYR A 121 -1.13 16.33 -8.72
N TYR A 122 -1.79 15.28 -8.25
CA TYR A 122 -2.16 14.15 -9.10
C TYR A 122 -3.11 14.56 -10.22
N ASP A 123 -4.05 15.47 -9.94
CA ASP A 123 -4.97 15.98 -10.95
C ASP A 123 -4.23 16.71 -12.08
N THR A 124 -3.05 17.27 -11.83
CA THR A 124 -2.24 17.92 -12.86
C THR A 124 -1.45 16.93 -13.72
N LEU A 125 -1.29 15.68 -13.28
CA LEU A 125 -0.50 14.66 -13.97
C LEU A 125 -1.33 13.81 -14.96
N VAL A 126 -2.64 13.86 -14.87
CA VAL A 126 -3.54 13.03 -15.70
C VAL A 126 -4.20 13.81 -16.83
#